data_1df73312c86f8edb6d2d12aa732e58c0
#
_entry.id   1df73312c86f8edb6d2d12aa732e58c0
#
_cell.length_a   1.000
_cell.length_b   1.000
_cell.length_c   1.000
_cell.angle_alpha   90.00
_cell.angle_beta   90.00
_cell.angle_gamma   90.00
#
_symmetry.space_group_name_H-M   'P 1'
#
loop_
_entity.id
_entity.type
_entity.pdbx_description
1 polymer ?
#
loop_
_entity_poly.entity_id
_entity_poly.type
_entity_poly.pdbx_seq_one_letter_code
_entity_poly.pdbx_strand_id
1 'polypeptide(L)'
;MKTKNIQRVALVGGGVIGSGWATRCLAHGLSVVVTDPSPAAAEMVLKTVDSAWPILEEAGLDEKADRSKLEFAPDIETAVADADFVQENVPEREDLKIAVHEEIGRHAKG
;
A
#
# COMPACT_ATOMS: atom_id res chain seq x y z
N MET A 1 -12.28 5.16 23.77
CA MET A 1 -10.95 4.96 23.16
C MET A 1 -10.80 5.86 21.93
N LYS A 2 -9.69 6.51 21.84
CA LYS A 2 -9.45 7.42 20.73
C LYS A 2 -8.99 6.64 19.51
N THR A 3 -9.68 6.76 18.41
CA THR A 3 -9.31 6.11 17.17
C THR A 3 -8.10 6.84 16.56
N LYS A 4 -7.07 6.08 16.19
CA LYS A 4 -5.91 6.64 15.53
C LYS A 4 -6.30 7.09 14.12
N ASN A 5 -5.85 8.29 13.77
CA ASN A 5 -6.10 8.84 12.45
C ASN A 5 -5.09 8.26 11.45
N ILE A 6 -5.54 7.37 10.58
CA ILE A 6 -4.66 6.74 9.61
C ILE A 6 -4.52 7.66 8.41
N GLN A 7 -3.28 8.03 8.08
CA GLN A 7 -2.97 8.89 6.95
C GLN A 7 -2.00 8.25 5.96
N ARG A 8 -1.17 7.33 6.43
CA ARG A 8 -0.17 6.68 5.60
C ARG A 8 -0.24 5.17 5.75
N VAL A 9 -0.41 4.48 4.64
CA VAL A 9 -0.53 3.02 4.58
C VAL A 9 0.67 2.45 3.85
N ALA A 10 1.29 1.41 4.43
CA ALA A 10 2.33 0.66 3.77
C ALA A 10 1.75 -0.66 3.28
N LEU A 11 2.00 -0.99 2.02
CA LEU A 11 1.57 -2.24 1.41
C LEU A 11 2.81 -3.08 1.14
N VAL A 12 2.91 -4.20 1.84
CA VAL A 12 3.99 -5.15 1.65
C VAL A 12 3.51 -6.22 0.68
N GLY A 13 3.95 -6.12 -0.57
CA GLY A 13 3.46 -6.92 -1.66
C GLY A 13 2.49 -6.15 -2.54
N GLY A 14 2.78 -6.11 -3.84
CA GLY A 14 1.91 -5.49 -4.85
C GLY A 14 1.01 -6.54 -5.51
N GLY A 15 1.04 -6.62 -6.83
CA GLY A 15 0.21 -7.56 -7.58
C GLY A 15 -1.25 -7.14 -7.58
N VAL A 16 -2.13 -8.10 -7.83
CA VAL A 16 -3.57 -7.81 -7.97
C VAL A 16 -4.18 -7.29 -6.67
N ILE A 17 -3.90 -7.97 -5.56
CA ILE A 17 -4.47 -7.60 -4.26
C ILE A 17 -3.91 -6.27 -3.78
N GLY A 18 -2.57 -6.12 -3.84
CA GLY A 18 -1.91 -4.87 -3.44
C GLY A 18 -2.35 -3.69 -4.29
N SER A 19 -2.54 -3.90 -5.59
CA SER A 19 -3.03 -2.86 -6.49
C SER A 19 -4.43 -2.37 -6.10
N GLY A 20 -5.30 -3.31 -5.72
CA GLY A 20 -6.65 -2.98 -5.25
C GLY A 20 -6.62 -2.15 -3.97
N TRP A 21 -5.79 -2.53 -3.02
CA TRP A 21 -5.62 -1.79 -1.77
C TRP A 21 -5.07 -0.38 -2.03
N ALA A 22 -4.04 -0.27 -2.90
CA ALA A 22 -3.45 1.03 -3.23
C ALA A 22 -4.49 1.97 -3.82
N THR A 23 -5.28 1.48 -4.77
CA THR A 23 -6.30 2.27 -5.43
C THR A 23 -7.34 2.78 -4.43
N ARG A 24 -7.82 1.92 -3.56
CA ARG A 24 -8.82 2.28 -2.56
C ARG A 24 -8.28 3.31 -1.57
N CYS A 25 -7.06 3.09 -1.07
CA CYS A 25 -6.47 4.02 -0.11
C CYS A 25 -6.27 5.41 -0.71
N LEU A 26 -5.77 5.47 -1.95
CA LEU A 26 -5.59 6.74 -2.64
C LEU A 26 -6.91 7.45 -2.85
N ALA A 27 -7.95 6.71 -3.22
CA ALA A 27 -9.29 7.26 -3.44
C ALA A 27 -9.89 7.87 -2.15
N HIS A 28 -9.47 7.34 -1.00
CA HIS A 28 -9.90 7.86 0.30
C HIS A 28 -8.99 8.95 0.85
N GLY A 29 -8.04 9.42 0.06
CA GLY A 29 -7.17 10.53 0.45
C GLY A 29 -5.95 10.14 1.27
N LEU A 30 -5.65 8.86 1.35
CA LEU A 30 -4.49 8.37 2.11
C LEU A 30 -3.23 8.37 1.25
N SER A 31 -2.08 8.50 1.91
CA SER A 31 -0.79 8.28 1.28
C SER A 31 -0.48 6.78 1.30
N VAL A 32 0.12 6.28 0.24
CA VAL A 32 0.40 4.84 0.10
C VAL A 32 1.84 4.64 -0.28
N VAL A 33 2.52 3.74 0.41
CA VAL A 33 3.85 3.28 0.03
C VAL A 33 3.81 1.77 -0.20
N VAL A 34 4.32 1.34 -1.34
CA VAL A 34 4.32 -0.08 -1.73
C VAL A 34 5.76 -0.57 -1.78
N THR A 35 5.99 -1.75 -1.26
CA THR A 35 7.26 -2.45 -1.45
C THR A 35 6.99 -3.85 -1.96
N ASP A 36 7.78 -4.30 -2.94
CA ASP A 36 7.66 -5.63 -3.52
C ASP A 36 8.98 -5.97 -4.20
N PRO A 37 9.50 -7.18 -4.05
CA PRO A 37 10.76 -7.57 -4.69
C PRO A 37 10.65 -7.64 -6.22
N SER A 38 9.44 -7.71 -6.77
CA SER A 38 9.24 -7.81 -8.21
C SER A 38 9.01 -6.45 -8.87
N PRO A 39 9.82 -6.07 -9.87
CA PRO A 39 9.57 -4.82 -10.60
C PRO A 39 8.22 -4.80 -11.31
N ALA A 40 7.74 -5.97 -11.73
CA ALA A 40 6.44 -6.07 -12.42
C ALA A 40 5.28 -5.67 -11.50
N ALA A 41 5.44 -5.84 -10.19
CA ALA A 41 4.40 -5.46 -9.24
C ALA A 41 4.16 -3.96 -9.25
N ALA A 42 5.23 -3.15 -9.34
CA ALA A 42 5.12 -1.70 -9.41
C ALA A 42 4.33 -1.27 -10.65
N GLU A 43 4.63 -1.87 -11.80
CA GLU A 43 3.91 -1.58 -13.04
C GLU A 43 2.42 -1.92 -12.91
N MET A 44 2.12 -3.06 -12.30
CA MET A 44 0.73 -3.49 -12.10
C MET A 44 -0.04 -2.51 -11.22
N VAL A 45 0.57 -2.05 -10.14
CA VAL A 45 -0.04 -1.06 -9.24
C VAL A 45 -0.34 0.22 -10.01
N LEU A 46 0.63 0.74 -10.74
CA LEU A 46 0.45 1.96 -11.52
C LEU A 46 -0.66 1.83 -12.57
N LYS A 47 -0.69 0.72 -13.30
CA LYS A 47 -1.72 0.48 -14.32
C LYS A 47 -3.10 0.36 -13.70
N THR A 48 -3.21 -0.31 -12.56
CA THR A 48 -4.48 -0.50 -11.88
C THR A 48 -5.04 0.84 -11.40
N VAL A 49 -4.19 1.65 -10.77
CA VAL A 49 -4.59 2.97 -10.29
C VAL A 49 -5.02 3.85 -11.46
N ASP A 50 -4.22 3.91 -12.52
CA ASP A 50 -4.53 4.73 -13.69
C ASP A 50 -5.82 4.32 -14.38
N SER A 51 -6.07 3.01 -14.50
CA SER A 51 -7.29 2.50 -15.15
C SER A 51 -8.53 2.76 -14.31
N ALA A 52 -8.42 2.68 -13.00
CA ALA A 52 -9.55 2.87 -12.10
C ALA A 52 -9.87 4.34 -11.84
N TRP A 53 -8.91 5.23 -11.98
CA TRP A 53 -9.05 6.63 -11.56
C TRP A 53 -10.22 7.37 -12.22
N PRO A 54 -10.40 7.31 -13.56
CA PRO A 54 -11.55 7.97 -14.17
C PRO A 54 -12.90 7.49 -13.65
N ILE A 55 -12.99 6.18 -13.37
CA ILE A 55 -14.23 5.58 -12.84
C ILE A 55 -14.49 6.09 -11.43
N LEU A 56 -13.43 6.19 -10.63
CA LEU A 56 -13.52 6.70 -9.26
C LEU A 56 -13.86 8.18 -9.24
N GLU A 57 -13.34 8.96 -10.17
CA GLU A 57 -13.68 10.37 -10.30
C GLU A 57 -15.18 10.56 -10.57
N GLU A 58 -15.76 9.73 -11.43
CA GLU A 58 -17.19 9.75 -11.69
C GLU A 58 -18.02 9.38 -10.47
N ALA A 59 -17.54 8.40 -9.70
CA ALA A 59 -18.23 7.93 -8.50
C ALA A 59 -18.12 8.89 -7.32
N GLY A 60 -17.11 9.76 -7.34
CA GLY A 60 -16.85 10.72 -6.28
C GLY A 60 -15.66 10.31 -5.42
N LEU A 61 -14.57 11.05 -5.55
CA LEU A 61 -13.37 10.84 -4.73
C LEU A 61 -13.45 11.70 -3.48
N ASP A 62 -12.69 11.28 -2.45
CA ASP A 62 -12.44 12.14 -1.31
C ASP A 62 -11.72 13.39 -1.82
N GLU A 63 -12.00 14.55 -1.20
CA GLU A 63 -11.37 15.80 -1.64
C GLU A 63 -9.85 15.80 -1.51
N LYS A 64 -9.31 14.92 -0.66
CA LYS A 64 -7.87 14.78 -0.46
C LYS A 64 -7.25 13.71 -1.38
N ALA A 65 -8.06 13.05 -2.20
CA ALA A 65 -7.56 12.00 -3.09
C ALA A 65 -6.59 12.56 -4.11
N ASP A 66 -5.43 11.93 -4.22
CA ASP A 66 -4.36 12.37 -5.11
C ASP A 66 -3.47 11.19 -5.47
N ARG A 67 -3.41 10.88 -6.76
CA ARG A 67 -2.58 9.76 -7.24
C ARG A 67 -1.09 9.96 -6.94
N SER A 68 -0.64 11.20 -6.81
CA SER A 68 0.77 11.50 -6.52
C SER A 68 1.19 11.09 -5.12
N LYS A 69 0.23 10.71 -4.27
CA LYS A 69 0.51 10.20 -2.92
C LYS A 69 0.94 8.74 -2.91
N LEU A 70 1.09 8.13 -4.08
CA LEU A 70 1.59 6.76 -4.23
C LEU A 70 3.11 6.79 -4.36
N GLU A 71 3.78 6.02 -3.52
CA GLU A 71 5.23 5.89 -3.53
C GLU A 71 5.63 4.42 -3.54
N PHE A 72 6.84 4.15 -4.03
CA PHE A 72 7.41 2.81 -3.97
C PHE A 72 8.70 2.85 -3.15
N ALA A 73 8.85 1.88 -2.25
CA ALA A 73 10.02 1.76 -1.39
C ALA A 73 10.84 0.54 -1.80
N PRO A 74 12.19 0.62 -1.67
CA PRO A 74 13.06 -0.48 -2.09
C PRO A 74 13.01 -1.69 -1.16
N ASP A 75 12.56 -1.50 0.08
CA ASP A 75 12.53 -2.56 1.09
C ASP A 75 11.43 -2.33 2.12
N ILE A 76 11.21 -3.34 2.95
CA ILE A 76 10.18 -3.31 3.99
C ILE A 76 10.50 -2.25 5.04
N GLU A 77 11.75 -2.14 5.44
CA GLU A 77 12.16 -1.17 6.44
C GLU A 77 11.74 0.25 6.06
N THR A 78 12.06 0.66 4.82
CA THR A 78 11.70 1.98 4.32
C THR A 78 10.19 2.14 4.22
N ALA A 79 9.50 1.12 3.73
CA ALA A 79 8.05 1.18 3.52
C ALA A 79 7.28 1.38 4.83
N VAL A 80 7.65 0.68 5.90
CA VAL A 80 6.88 0.69 7.15
C VAL A 80 7.32 1.74 8.15
N ALA A 81 8.46 2.39 7.94
CA ALA A 81 9.05 3.31 8.91
C ALA A 81 8.08 4.39 9.40
N ASP A 82 7.31 4.99 8.50
CA ASP A 82 6.38 6.07 8.82
C ASP A 82 4.91 5.69 8.62
N ALA A 83 4.63 4.39 8.46
CA ALA A 83 3.28 3.94 8.19
C ALA A 83 2.42 3.92 9.45
N ASP A 84 1.18 4.35 9.31
CA ASP A 84 0.17 4.25 10.36
C ASP A 84 -0.52 2.88 10.35
N PHE A 85 -0.53 2.24 9.19
CA PHE A 85 -1.13 0.93 8.98
C PHE A 85 -0.31 0.15 7.96
N VAL A 86 -0.12 -1.13 8.20
CA VAL A 86 0.63 -2.01 7.30
C VAL A 86 -0.27 -3.16 6.87
N GLN A 87 -0.44 -3.32 5.56
CA GLN A 87 -1.19 -4.43 4.97
C GLN A 87 -0.20 -5.36 4.25
N GLU A 88 -0.21 -6.62 4.62
CA GLU A 88 0.66 -7.62 4.02
C GLU A 88 -0.13 -8.40 2.96
N ASN A 89 0.41 -8.48 1.73
CA ASN A 89 -0.22 -9.10 0.57
C ASN A 89 0.67 -10.14 -0.11
N VAL A 90 1.64 -10.71 0.63
CA VAL A 90 2.54 -11.69 0.04
C VAL A 90 1.81 -13.00 -0.28
N PRO A 91 2.33 -13.81 -1.22
CA PRO A 91 1.71 -15.09 -1.56
C PRO A 91 1.52 -16.01 -0.36
N GLU A 92 0.55 -16.91 -0.47
CA GLU A 92 0.20 -17.88 0.57
C GLU A 92 1.27 -18.99 0.68
N ARG A 93 2.43 -18.62 1.18
CA ARG A 93 3.52 -19.54 1.52
C ARG A 93 3.92 -19.25 2.95
N GLU A 94 3.73 -20.24 3.81
CA GLU A 94 3.92 -20.07 5.24
C GLU A 94 5.30 -19.54 5.61
N ASP A 95 6.34 -20.12 5.04
CA ASP A 95 7.73 -19.70 5.32
C ASP A 95 7.97 -18.25 4.90
N LEU A 96 7.46 -17.85 3.74
CA LEU A 96 7.61 -16.49 3.23
C LEU A 96 6.83 -15.51 4.10
N LYS A 97 5.61 -15.85 4.48
CA LYS A 97 4.78 -14.99 5.33
C LYS A 97 5.42 -14.77 6.70
N ILE A 98 5.96 -15.82 7.30
CA ILE A 98 6.61 -15.71 8.60
C ILE A 98 7.81 -14.74 8.51
N ALA A 99 8.64 -14.90 7.48
CA ALA A 99 9.80 -14.03 7.30
C ALA A 99 9.39 -12.56 7.10
N VAL A 100 8.36 -12.32 6.29
CA VAL A 100 7.86 -10.97 6.04
C VAL A 100 7.30 -10.33 7.31
N HIS A 101 6.49 -11.08 8.05
CA HIS A 101 5.91 -10.57 9.31
C HIS A 101 6.97 -10.27 10.36
N GLU A 102 8.01 -11.08 10.44
CA GLU A 102 9.12 -10.82 11.35
C GLU A 102 9.82 -9.51 10.98
N GLU A 103 10.06 -9.29 9.70
CA GLU A 103 10.72 -8.08 9.25
C GLU A 103 9.85 -6.84 9.49
N ILE A 104 8.55 -6.93 9.23
CA ILE A 104 7.61 -5.85 9.51
C ILE A 104 7.62 -5.50 11.00
N GLY A 105 7.54 -6.52 11.86
CA GLY A 105 7.56 -6.32 13.30
C GLY A 105 8.83 -5.66 13.80
N ARG A 106 9.95 -5.89 13.10
CA ARG A 106 11.24 -5.32 13.47
C ARG A 106 11.34 -3.84 13.12
N HIS A 107 10.69 -3.40 12.03
CA HIS A 107 10.84 -2.05 11.47
C HIS A 107 9.60 -1.17 11.61
N ALA A 108 8.45 -1.73 11.86
CA ALA A 108 7.22 -0.97 11.95
C ALA A 108 7.25 0.01 13.12
N LYS A 109 6.67 1.18 12.92
CA LYS A 109 6.59 2.16 13.98
C LYS A 109 5.56 1.72 15.02
N GLY A 110 5.95 1.78 16.24
CA GLY A 110 5.32 1.29 17.40
C GLY A 110 3.87 1.23 17.64
#